data_7a01878403cf21cca0bf20c849e9e26b
#
_entry.id   7a01878403cf21cca0bf20c849e9e26b
#
_cell.length_a   1.000
_cell.length_b   1.000
_cell.length_c   1.000
_cell.angle_alpha   90.00
_cell.angle_beta   90.00
_cell.angle_gamma   90.00
#
_symmetry.space_group_name_H-M   'P 1'
#
loop_
_entity.id
_entity.type
_entity.pdbx_description
1 polymer ?
#
loop_
_entity_poly.entity_id
_entity_poly.type
_entity_poly.pdbx_seq_one_letter_code
_entity_poly.pdbx_strand_id
1 'polypeptide(L)'
;DRNGLRPSRYLITNEDVLVLASEAGTREVRFEEVKEHGRIQPGKIMYINLSEGRMYSEEETIAKVATAKPYKEWLKNKKRIIENIAVGEKRFESDFGTIVNRMKAFGFTREDLQINIAEMANNESEPLGSMGNDAALAVLSNKCKHLFHYFKQLFAQVTNPPIDPIREDIVMSYTTLLGVQGNILADNEDKADVIKLSGPVISNEELDKIVSLNENHFKTKVLDSTFVISEGLEKGLDNLFIQAEKAVEEGYNILVISDRDVTEAKAPIPSLLATAGLQHHLIRSKKRNGVDLIVETGETKEIMQFATLIGYGALAVNPY
;
A
#
# COMPACT_ATOMS: atom_id res chain seq x y z
N ASP A 1 -19.91 -1.79 15.34
CA ASP A 1 -20.23 -1.63 13.94
C ASP A 1 -19.89 -0.26 13.42
N ARG A 2 -19.76 -0.14 12.10
CA ARG A 2 -19.36 1.07 11.38
C ARG A 2 -20.28 2.25 11.70
N ASN A 3 -19.73 3.32 12.27
CA ASN A 3 -20.42 4.56 12.63
C ASN A 3 -21.60 4.41 13.61
N GLY A 4 -21.76 3.24 14.23
CA GLY A 4 -22.91 2.97 15.09
C GLY A 4 -24.25 2.91 14.38
N LEU A 5 -24.28 2.85 13.05
CA LEU A 5 -25.51 2.77 12.24
C LEU A 5 -26.22 1.44 12.37
N ARG A 6 -25.49 0.37 12.68
CA ARG A 6 -26.05 -0.95 12.93
C ARG A 6 -25.80 -1.32 14.40
N PRO A 7 -26.81 -1.32 15.25
CA PRO A 7 -26.66 -1.69 16.64
C PRO A 7 -26.25 -3.14 16.77
N SER A 8 -25.45 -3.44 17.77
CA SER A 8 -25.17 -4.78 18.23
C SER A 8 -25.61 -4.86 19.69
N ARG A 9 -26.67 -5.58 19.95
CA ARG A 9 -27.28 -5.75 21.27
C ARG A 9 -26.90 -7.10 21.83
N TYR A 10 -26.72 -7.15 23.14
CA TYR A 10 -26.53 -8.42 23.84
C TYR A 10 -27.48 -8.55 25.02
N LEU A 11 -27.80 -9.78 25.37
CA LEU A 11 -28.37 -10.12 26.63
C LEU A 11 -27.72 -11.41 27.16
N ILE A 12 -27.67 -11.53 28.47
CA ILE A 12 -27.20 -12.70 29.18
C ILE A 12 -28.35 -13.18 30.06
N THR A 13 -28.68 -14.46 29.97
CA THR A 13 -29.73 -15.04 30.78
C THR A 13 -29.24 -15.50 32.15
N ASN A 14 -30.15 -15.79 33.08
CA ASN A 14 -29.82 -16.37 34.38
C ASN A 14 -29.15 -17.76 34.26
N GLU A 15 -29.28 -18.42 33.12
CA GLU A 15 -28.62 -19.69 32.80
C GLU A 15 -27.26 -19.48 32.09
N ASP A 16 -26.74 -18.22 32.11
CA ASP A 16 -25.50 -17.81 31.46
C ASP A 16 -25.47 -18.04 29.95
N VAL A 17 -26.62 -18.01 29.29
CA VAL A 17 -26.71 -18.00 27.82
C VAL A 17 -26.57 -16.59 27.30
N LEU A 18 -25.59 -16.36 26.43
CA LEU A 18 -25.38 -15.09 25.73
C LEU A 18 -26.15 -15.12 24.40
N VAL A 19 -26.95 -14.09 24.17
CA VAL A 19 -27.58 -13.80 22.88
C VAL A 19 -27.02 -12.46 22.37
N LEU A 20 -26.39 -12.48 21.20
CA LEU A 20 -25.87 -11.29 20.52
C LEU A 20 -26.60 -11.14 19.18
N ALA A 21 -27.24 -10.00 18.96
CA ALA A 21 -28.02 -9.75 17.75
C ALA A 21 -28.09 -8.25 17.42
N SER A 22 -28.34 -7.94 16.15
CA SER A 22 -28.58 -6.56 15.70
C SER A 22 -29.92 -6.01 16.23
N GLU A 23 -30.89 -6.89 16.46
CA GLU A 23 -32.25 -6.53 16.87
C GLU A 23 -32.68 -7.32 18.11
N ALA A 24 -33.58 -6.72 18.90
CA ALA A 24 -34.23 -7.42 20.00
C ALA A 24 -35.29 -8.38 19.45
N GLY A 25 -35.52 -9.50 20.18
CA GLY A 25 -36.55 -10.45 19.83
C GLY A 25 -36.15 -11.53 18.80
N THR A 26 -34.86 -11.59 18.41
CA THR A 26 -34.32 -12.68 17.57
C THR A 26 -34.39 -14.04 18.25
N ARG A 27 -34.42 -14.05 19.57
CA ARG A 27 -34.72 -15.19 20.44
C ARG A 27 -35.74 -14.75 21.48
N GLU A 28 -36.77 -15.52 21.69
CA GLU A 28 -37.70 -15.30 22.79
C GLU A 28 -37.01 -15.62 24.11
N VAL A 29 -36.89 -14.59 24.95
CA VAL A 29 -36.37 -14.65 26.33
C VAL A 29 -37.33 -13.84 27.18
N ARG A 30 -37.87 -14.42 28.23
CA ARG A 30 -38.75 -13.71 29.15
C ARG A 30 -37.95 -12.72 29.98
N PHE A 31 -38.56 -11.61 30.35
CA PHE A 31 -37.87 -10.55 31.07
C PHE A 31 -37.23 -11.02 32.38
N GLU A 32 -37.91 -11.96 33.08
CA GLU A 32 -37.39 -12.53 34.33
C GLU A 32 -36.19 -13.44 34.15
N GLU A 33 -35.94 -13.89 32.92
CA GLU A 33 -34.78 -14.73 32.57
C GLU A 33 -33.54 -13.90 32.23
N VAL A 34 -33.68 -12.58 32.06
CA VAL A 34 -32.58 -11.70 31.67
C VAL A 34 -31.77 -11.28 32.89
N LYS A 35 -30.52 -11.72 32.98
CA LYS A 35 -29.56 -11.35 34.00
C LYS A 35 -28.91 -10.00 33.72
N GLU A 36 -28.54 -9.78 32.46
CA GLU A 36 -27.87 -8.56 31.99
C GLU A 36 -28.24 -8.30 30.55
N HIS A 37 -28.33 -7.06 30.16
CA HIS A 37 -28.49 -6.66 28.77
C HIS A 37 -27.76 -5.36 28.46
N GLY A 38 -27.40 -5.18 27.20
CA GLY A 38 -26.69 -3.98 26.79
C GLY A 38 -26.57 -3.84 25.27
N ARG A 39 -25.78 -2.87 24.91
CA ARG A 39 -25.44 -2.57 23.52
C ARG A 39 -23.96 -2.29 23.41
N ILE A 40 -23.29 -2.88 22.41
CA ILE A 40 -21.92 -2.57 22.09
C ILE A 40 -21.90 -1.16 21.50
N GLN A 41 -21.11 -0.29 22.08
CA GLN A 41 -20.95 1.09 21.64
C GLN A 41 -19.98 1.16 20.45
N PRO A 42 -20.07 2.22 19.60
CA PRO A 42 -19.14 2.42 18.50
C PRO A 42 -17.69 2.46 18.99
N GLY A 43 -16.79 1.80 18.25
CA GLY A 43 -15.37 1.75 18.59
C GLY A 43 -15.01 0.91 19.82
N LYS A 44 -15.99 0.24 20.47
CA LYS A 44 -15.79 -0.56 21.66
C LYS A 44 -15.65 -2.05 21.34
N ILE A 45 -14.86 -2.74 22.15
CA ILE A 45 -14.63 -4.19 22.06
C ILE A 45 -15.43 -4.88 23.17
N MET A 46 -16.13 -5.95 22.82
CA MET A 46 -16.69 -6.92 23.78
C MET A 46 -15.98 -8.25 23.60
N TYR A 47 -15.36 -8.74 24.66
CA TYR A 47 -14.70 -10.03 24.68
C TYR A 47 -15.32 -10.94 25.74
N ILE A 48 -15.68 -12.13 25.32
CA ILE A 48 -16.27 -13.15 26.18
C ILE A 48 -15.44 -14.42 26.05
N ASN A 49 -14.94 -14.90 27.18
CA ASN A 49 -14.26 -16.18 27.24
C ASN A 49 -15.25 -17.25 27.75
N LEU A 50 -15.71 -18.09 26.85
CA LEU A 50 -16.67 -19.14 27.19
C LEU A 50 -16.09 -20.20 28.11
N SER A 51 -14.78 -20.46 28.06
CA SER A 51 -14.13 -21.43 28.94
C SER A 51 -14.03 -20.93 30.37
N GLU A 52 -13.95 -19.62 30.57
CA GLU A 52 -13.90 -18.97 31.88
C GLU A 52 -15.30 -18.52 32.34
N GLY A 53 -16.30 -18.58 31.45
CA GLY A 53 -17.68 -18.09 31.72
C GLY A 53 -17.69 -16.60 32.06
N ARG A 54 -16.79 -15.80 31.46
CA ARG A 54 -16.60 -14.40 31.83
C ARG A 54 -16.64 -13.47 30.64
N MET A 55 -17.34 -12.34 30.81
CA MET A 55 -17.25 -11.17 29.94
C MET A 55 -16.20 -10.20 30.50
N TYR A 56 -15.32 -9.71 29.63
CA TYR A 56 -14.28 -8.73 29.96
C TYR A 56 -14.70 -7.33 29.53
N SER A 57 -14.38 -6.34 30.34
CA SER A 57 -14.52 -4.94 29.95
C SER A 57 -13.58 -4.60 28.78
N GLU A 58 -13.80 -3.46 28.13
CA GLU A 58 -12.92 -2.97 27.08
C GLU A 58 -11.50 -2.75 27.62
N GLU A 59 -11.40 -2.08 28.74
CA GLU A 59 -10.11 -1.77 29.39
C GLU A 59 -9.33 -3.03 29.73
N GLU A 60 -10.00 -4.04 30.29
CA GLU A 60 -9.41 -5.34 30.59
C GLU A 60 -8.95 -6.05 29.32
N THR A 61 -9.78 -6.00 28.27
CA THR A 61 -9.49 -6.63 26.97
C THR A 61 -8.28 -6.00 26.31
N ILE A 62 -8.26 -4.66 26.22
CA ILE A 62 -7.13 -3.91 25.66
C ILE A 62 -5.86 -4.16 26.49
N ALA A 63 -5.94 -4.07 27.81
CA ALA A 63 -4.80 -4.31 28.68
C ALA A 63 -4.24 -5.72 28.47
N LYS A 64 -5.10 -6.75 28.44
CA LYS A 64 -4.70 -8.14 28.21
C LYS A 64 -3.94 -8.35 26.90
N VAL A 65 -4.40 -7.73 25.82
CA VAL A 65 -3.77 -7.83 24.50
C VAL A 65 -2.49 -6.98 24.44
N ALA A 66 -2.55 -5.72 24.89
CA ALA A 66 -1.46 -4.78 24.76
C ALA A 66 -0.25 -5.11 25.65
N THR A 67 -0.47 -5.87 26.75
CA THR A 67 0.60 -6.29 27.65
C THR A 67 1.02 -7.75 27.49
N ALA A 68 0.45 -8.47 26.53
CA ALA A 68 0.78 -9.87 26.27
C ALA A 68 2.27 -10.07 25.94
N LYS A 69 2.89 -9.07 25.33
CA LYS A 69 4.32 -9.03 24.99
C LYS A 69 4.85 -7.60 25.13
N PRO A 70 6.16 -7.38 25.12
CA PRO A 70 6.75 -6.05 25.28
C PRO A 70 6.76 -5.26 23.97
N TYR A 71 5.61 -5.09 23.31
CA TYR A 71 5.46 -4.44 21.99
C TYR A 71 6.05 -3.03 21.96
N LYS A 72 5.89 -2.27 23.04
CA LYS A 72 6.43 -0.90 23.13
C LYS A 72 7.96 -0.88 23.08
N GLU A 73 8.60 -1.86 23.72
CA GLU A 73 10.06 -2.01 23.70
C GLU A 73 10.55 -2.45 22.32
N TRP A 74 9.87 -3.41 21.70
CA TRP A 74 10.18 -3.85 20.36
C TRP A 74 10.14 -2.69 19.36
N LEU A 75 9.05 -1.92 19.36
CA LEU A 75 8.91 -0.76 18.47
C LEU A 75 9.94 0.33 18.76
N LYS A 76 10.27 0.58 20.05
CA LYS A 76 11.29 1.56 20.42
C LYS A 76 12.67 1.18 19.91
N ASN A 77 13.00 -0.10 19.94
CA ASN A 77 14.35 -0.59 19.64
C ASN A 77 14.55 -0.87 18.15
N LYS A 78 13.49 -1.25 17.42
CA LYS A 78 13.61 -1.73 16.05
C LYS A 78 13.00 -0.82 14.99
N LYS A 79 11.90 -0.12 15.31
CA LYS A 79 11.29 0.78 14.33
C LYS A 79 12.21 1.97 14.05
N ARG A 80 12.57 2.13 12.78
CA ARG A 80 13.35 3.27 12.27
C ARG A 80 12.44 4.27 11.56
N ILE A 81 12.94 5.47 11.36
CA ILE A 81 12.29 6.55 10.62
C ILE A 81 13.23 6.93 9.49
N ILE A 82 12.73 7.03 8.26
CA ILE A 82 13.54 7.26 7.06
C ILE A 82 14.39 8.54 7.13
N GLU A 83 13.86 9.58 7.78
CA GLU A 83 14.56 10.84 7.98
C GLU A 83 15.86 10.68 8.78
N ASN A 84 15.91 9.72 9.70
CA ASN A 84 17.05 9.46 10.58
C ASN A 84 18.08 8.51 9.97
N ILE A 85 17.82 7.96 8.78
CA ILE A 85 18.77 7.11 8.06
C ILE A 85 19.76 8.00 7.34
N ALA A 86 21.04 7.67 7.44
CA ALA A 86 22.09 8.41 6.74
C ALA A 86 21.89 8.34 5.23
N VAL A 87 22.19 9.43 4.56
CA VAL A 87 22.15 9.50 3.09
C VAL A 87 23.26 8.59 2.54
N GLY A 88 22.88 7.65 1.69
CA GLY A 88 23.82 6.82 0.94
C GLY A 88 24.48 7.56 -0.24
N GLU A 89 25.16 6.82 -1.06
CA GLU A 89 25.68 7.37 -2.31
C GLU A 89 24.51 7.80 -3.22
N LYS A 90 24.60 8.99 -3.77
CA LYS A 90 23.66 9.50 -4.76
C LYS A 90 23.80 8.67 -6.04
N ARG A 91 22.76 7.92 -6.39
CA ARG A 91 22.80 6.99 -7.52
C ARG A 91 22.72 7.69 -8.88
N PHE A 92 22.00 8.80 -8.93
CA PHE A 92 21.78 9.52 -10.18
C PHE A 92 21.89 11.02 -9.99
N GLU A 93 22.54 11.66 -10.98
CA GLU A 93 22.49 13.10 -11.14
C GLU A 93 21.44 13.48 -12.20
N SER A 94 20.84 14.65 -12.04
CA SER A 94 19.89 15.16 -13.01
C SER A 94 20.58 15.47 -14.32
N ASP A 95 20.31 14.69 -15.36
CA ASP A 95 20.79 14.94 -16.72
C ASP A 95 19.72 15.69 -17.52
N PHE A 96 19.89 17.00 -17.59
CA PHE A 96 18.99 17.86 -18.38
C PHE A 96 19.20 17.71 -19.89
N GLY A 97 20.33 17.18 -20.34
CA GLY A 97 20.63 16.96 -21.76
C GLY A 97 19.72 15.92 -22.41
N THR A 98 19.30 14.90 -21.66
CA THR A 98 18.43 13.81 -22.15
C THR A 98 16.98 13.96 -21.73
N ILE A 99 16.62 14.98 -20.94
CA ILE A 99 15.30 15.11 -20.33
C ILE A 99 14.16 15.07 -21.36
N VAL A 100 14.30 15.78 -22.48
CA VAL A 100 13.27 15.84 -23.53
C VAL A 100 13.03 14.48 -24.16
N ASN A 101 14.09 13.70 -24.38
CA ASN A 101 13.97 12.36 -24.96
C ASN A 101 13.32 11.39 -23.97
N ARG A 102 13.68 11.46 -22.69
CA ARG A 102 13.04 10.67 -21.63
C ARG A 102 11.58 11.03 -21.47
N MET A 103 11.23 12.33 -21.46
CA MET A 103 9.83 12.78 -21.43
C MET A 103 9.02 12.23 -22.60
N LYS A 104 9.59 12.18 -23.80
CA LYS A 104 8.93 11.57 -24.97
C LYS A 104 8.76 10.05 -24.78
N ALA A 105 9.76 9.36 -24.23
CA ALA A 105 9.68 7.92 -23.97
C ALA A 105 8.56 7.58 -22.97
N PHE A 106 8.32 8.44 -21.98
CA PHE A 106 7.23 8.31 -21.00
C PHE A 106 5.93 9.00 -21.43
N GLY A 107 5.84 9.46 -22.69
CA GLY A 107 4.62 10.03 -23.25
C GLY A 107 4.17 11.32 -22.58
N PHE A 108 5.09 12.16 -22.11
CA PHE A 108 4.76 13.49 -21.61
C PHE A 108 4.27 14.36 -22.75
N THR A 109 3.13 15.00 -22.54
CA THR A 109 2.56 15.98 -23.45
C THR A 109 2.84 17.40 -22.98
N ARG A 110 2.62 18.39 -23.86
CA ARG A 110 2.69 19.79 -23.47
C ARG A 110 1.66 20.15 -22.41
N GLU A 111 0.50 19.50 -22.47
CA GLU A 111 -0.59 19.67 -21.49
C GLU A 111 -0.16 19.16 -20.11
N ASP A 112 0.44 17.98 -20.03
CA ASP A 112 0.97 17.46 -18.76
C ASP A 112 1.94 18.44 -18.10
N LEU A 113 2.79 19.06 -18.90
CA LEU A 113 3.78 20.02 -18.38
C LEU A 113 3.16 21.32 -17.88
N GLN A 114 2.23 21.89 -18.69
CA GLN A 114 1.70 23.24 -18.45
C GLN A 114 0.53 23.24 -17.44
N ILE A 115 -0.30 22.20 -17.44
CA ILE A 115 -1.51 22.14 -16.64
C ILE A 115 -1.26 21.33 -15.35
N ASN A 116 -0.57 20.20 -15.44
CA ASN A 116 -0.39 19.33 -14.29
C ASN A 116 0.88 19.66 -13.52
N ILE A 117 2.04 19.49 -14.14
CA ILE A 117 3.33 19.57 -13.45
C ILE A 117 3.67 21.00 -13.03
N ALA A 118 3.42 21.97 -13.88
CA ALA A 118 3.67 23.37 -13.53
C ALA A 118 2.81 23.86 -12.36
N GLU A 119 1.56 23.42 -12.28
CA GLU A 119 0.68 23.76 -11.16
C GLU A 119 1.16 23.13 -9.87
N MET A 120 1.48 21.84 -9.88
CA MET A 120 2.02 21.15 -8.70
C MET A 120 3.34 21.78 -8.23
N ALA A 121 4.23 22.14 -9.17
CA ALA A 121 5.53 22.69 -8.85
C ALA A 121 5.47 24.14 -8.31
N ASN A 122 4.52 24.94 -8.80
CA ASN A 122 4.42 26.35 -8.41
C ASN A 122 3.52 26.59 -7.19
N ASN A 123 2.43 25.82 -7.07
CA ASN A 123 1.37 26.10 -6.11
C ASN A 123 1.21 24.99 -5.05
N GLU A 124 2.01 23.90 -5.14
CA GLU A 124 1.96 22.76 -4.21
C GLU A 124 0.53 22.20 -4.04
N SER A 125 -0.25 22.24 -5.12
CA SER A 125 -1.67 21.85 -5.13
C SER A 125 -1.96 20.86 -6.24
N GLU A 126 -3.03 20.08 -6.08
CA GLU A 126 -3.52 19.21 -7.14
C GLU A 126 -4.09 20.06 -8.30
N PRO A 127 -3.64 19.85 -9.54
CA PRO A 127 -4.13 20.61 -10.67
C PRO A 127 -5.57 20.22 -11.03
N LEU A 128 -6.38 21.20 -11.42
CA LEU A 128 -7.76 20.98 -11.87
C LEU A 128 -7.84 20.05 -13.09
N GLY A 129 -6.80 20.04 -13.92
CA GLY A 129 -6.70 19.13 -15.08
C GLY A 129 -6.59 17.65 -14.72
N SER A 130 -6.24 17.31 -13.47
CA SER A 130 -6.14 15.93 -12.97
C SER A 130 -7.46 15.38 -12.42
N MET A 131 -8.56 16.11 -12.50
CA MET A 131 -9.87 15.72 -11.95
C MET A 131 -10.50 14.47 -12.56
N GLY A 132 -9.79 13.80 -13.47
CA GLY A 132 -10.24 12.59 -14.12
C GLY A 132 -10.97 12.83 -15.44
N ASN A 133 -11.30 11.74 -16.10
CA ASN A 133 -11.93 11.75 -17.42
C ASN A 133 -12.95 10.61 -17.50
N ASP A 134 -14.22 10.94 -17.64
CA ASP A 134 -15.34 10.00 -17.74
C ASP A 134 -15.70 9.61 -19.19
N ALA A 135 -14.98 10.14 -20.20
CA ALA A 135 -15.18 9.76 -21.60
C ALA A 135 -14.98 8.24 -21.77
N ALA A 136 -15.83 7.61 -22.56
CA ALA A 136 -15.73 6.19 -22.89
C ALA A 136 -14.38 5.87 -23.56
N LEU A 137 -13.85 4.66 -23.29
CA LEU A 137 -12.65 4.19 -23.96
C LEU A 137 -12.89 4.03 -25.45
N ALA A 138 -12.00 4.61 -26.27
CA ALA A 138 -12.07 4.50 -27.73
C ALA A 138 -11.45 3.15 -28.18
N VAL A 139 -12.18 2.06 -27.96
CA VAL A 139 -11.72 0.67 -28.20
C VAL A 139 -11.34 0.37 -29.65
N LEU A 140 -11.84 1.17 -30.62
CA LEU A 140 -11.50 1.05 -32.03
C LEU A 140 -10.42 2.05 -32.48
N SER A 141 -9.81 2.79 -31.55
CA SER A 141 -8.75 3.75 -31.85
C SER A 141 -7.42 3.03 -32.12
N ASN A 142 -6.70 3.52 -33.12
CA ASN A 142 -5.30 3.10 -33.37
C ASN A 142 -4.29 3.90 -32.52
N LYS A 143 -4.74 4.82 -31.66
CA LYS A 143 -3.86 5.59 -30.78
C LYS A 143 -3.52 4.76 -29.56
N CYS A 144 -2.22 4.53 -29.34
CA CYS A 144 -1.72 3.95 -28.11
C CYS A 144 -1.97 4.91 -26.94
N LYS A 145 -2.50 4.40 -25.85
CA LYS A 145 -2.72 5.12 -24.60
C LYS A 145 -1.90 4.47 -23.50
N HIS A 146 -1.49 5.27 -22.51
CA HIS A 146 -0.90 4.71 -21.29
C HIS A 146 -1.85 3.71 -20.64
N LEU A 147 -1.30 2.65 -20.04
CA LEU A 147 -2.10 1.59 -19.43
C LEU A 147 -3.05 2.12 -18.34
N PHE A 148 -2.65 3.15 -17.61
CA PHE A 148 -3.47 3.82 -16.60
C PHE A 148 -4.80 4.35 -17.13
N HIS A 149 -4.91 4.73 -18.41
CA HIS A 149 -6.14 5.22 -19.00
C HIS A 149 -7.28 4.18 -19.07
N TYR A 150 -6.95 2.91 -18.91
CA TYR A 150 -7.93 1.82 -18.89
C TYR A 150 -8.51 1.56 -17.50
N PHE A 151 -7.99 2.23 -16.46
CA PHE A 151 -8.45 2.12 -15.08
C PHE A 151 -9.36 3.30 -14.76
N LYS A 152 -10.66 3.11 -14.96
CA LYS A 152 -11.68 4.13 -14.75
C LYS A 152 -12.74 3.63 -13.79
N GLN A 153 -13.27 4.55 -13.00
CA GLN A 153 -14.46 4.30 -12.22
C GLN A 153 -15.65 4.05 -13.14
N LEU A 154 -16.31 2.91 -13.02
CA LEU A 154 -17.42 2.50 -13.86
C LEU A 154 -18.80 2.66 -13.19
N PHE A 155 -18.85 3.06 -11.94
CA PHE A 155 -20.07 3.25 -11.16
C PHE A 155 -19.96 4.47 -10.26
N ALA A 156 -21.11 5.01 -9.86
CA ALA A 156 -21.15 6.14 -8.94
C ALA A 156 -20.67 5.73 -7.54
N GLN A 157 -19.87 6.58 -6.91
CA GLN A 157 -19.43 6.43 -5.53
C GLN A 157 -19.82 7.66 -4.73
N VAL A 158 -19.96 7.52 -3.41
CA VAL A 158 -20.22 8.65 -2.54
C VAL A 158 -18.99 9.55 -2.48
N THR A 159 -19.21 10.86 -2.56
CA THR A 159 -18.14 11.86 -2.50
C THR A 159 -17.50 11.90 -1.12
N ASN A 160 -18.32 11.80 -0.07
CA ASN A 160 -17.89 11.76 1.33
C ASN A 160 -18.24 10.39 1.93
N PRO A 161 -17.33 9.39 1.88
CA PRO A 161 -17.58 8.11 2.51
C PRO A 161 -17.84 8.28 4.01
N PRO A 162 -18.73 7.47 4.61
CA PRO A 162 -19.06 7.59 6.03
C PRO A 162 -17.93 7.02 6.89
N ILE A 163 -16.92 7.84 7.14
CA ILE A 163 -15.80 7.58 8.05
C ILE A 163 -16.11 8.29 9.37
N ASP A 164 -16.09 7.55 10.46
CA ASP A 164 -16.28 8.12 11.80
C ASP A 164 -14.94 8.62 12.37
N PRO A 165 -14.98 9.59 13.32
CA PRO A 165 -13.77 10.16 13.91
C PRO A 165 -12.85 9.16 14.59
N ILE A 166 -13.35 8.01 15.04
CA ILE A 166 -12.55 6.98 15.72
C ILE A 166 -11.64 6.26 14.71
N ARG A 167 -12.12 6.06 13.48
CA ARG A 167 -11.37 5.36 12.42
C ARG A 167 -10.63 6.30 11.48
N GLU A 168 -10.87 7.60 11.58
CA GLU A 168 -10.28 8.59 10.67
C GLU A 168 -8.76 8.51 10.64
N ASP A 169 -8.11 8.40 11.79
CA ASP A 169 -6.65 8.30 11.89
C ASP A 169 -6.06 7.08 11.15
N ILE A 170 -6.84 6.00 11.07
CA ILE A 170 -6.39 4.77 10.36
C ILE A 170 -6.70 4.90 8.87
N VAL A 171 -7.92 5.31 8.53
CA VAL A 171 -8.41 5.32 7.14
C VAL A 171 -7.73 6.42 6.32
N MET A 172 -7.44 7.56 6.95
CA MET A 172 -6.80 8.72 6.30
C MET A 172 -5.27 8.72 6.44
N SER A 173 -4.69 7.69 7.06
CA SER A 173 -3.25 7.62 7.26
C SER A 173 -2.50 7.31 5.98
N TYR A 174 -1.44 8.06 5.71
CA TYR A 174 -0.43 7.75 4.68
C TYR A 174 0.77 6.97 5.25
N THR A 175 0.69 6.51 6.49
CA THR A 175 1.78 5.78 7.12
C THR A 175 2.13 4.54 6.31
N THR A 176 3.34 4.51 5.80
CA THR A 176 3.90 3.40 5.03
C THR A 176 5.07 2.81 5.81
N LEU A 177 5.06 1.49 5.98
CA LEU A 177 6.08 0.76 6.71
C LEU A 177 6.81 -0.19 5.75
N LEU A 178 8.09 0.06 5.54
CA LEU A 178 8.98 -0.78 4.75
C LEU A 178 9.61 -1.84 5.67
N GLY A 179 9.53 -3.09 5.28
CA GLY A 179 10.10 -4.23 6.00
C GLY A 179 9.24 -5.47 5.86
N VAL A 180 9.87 -6.59 5.60
CA VAL A 180 9.19 -7.86 5.35
C VAL A 180 8.43 -8.32 6.57
N GLN A 181 7.12 -8.40 6.44
CA GLN A 181 6.23 -8.78 7.54
C GLN A 181 6.12 -10.30 7.75
N GLY A 182 6.59 -11.10 6.81
CA GLY A 182 6.57 -12.56 6.91
C GLY A 182 5.17 -13.14 7.15
N ASN A 183 5.06 -14.09 8.05
CA ASN A 183 3.77 -14.67 8.41
C ASN A 183 2.94 -13.68 9.24
N ILE A 184 1.81 -13.20 8.71
CA ILE A 184 0.92 -12.23 9.39
C ILE A 184 0.32 -12.76 10.70
N LEU A 185 0.24 -14.07 10.86
CA LEU A 185 -0.25 -14.70 12.10
C LEU A 185 0.83 -14.85 13.16
N ALA A 186 2.09 -14.64 12.81
CA ALA A 186 3.16 -14.65 13.79
C ALA A 186 3.15 -13.34 14.58
N ASP A 187 3.34 -13.46 15.88
CA ASP A 187 3.43 -12.31 16.78
C ASP A 187 4.79 -12.39 17.49
N ASN A 188 5.80 -11.81 16.86
CA ASN A 188 7.19 -11.82 17.34
C ASN A 188 7.85 -10.45 17.13
N GLU A 189 9.03 -10.28 17.74
CA GLU A 189 9.80 -9.03 17.71
C GLU A 189 10.23 -8.60 16.30
N ASP A 190 10.43 -9.55 15.38
CA ASP A 190 10.88 -9.23 14.02
C ASP A 190 9.87 -8.38 13.25
N LYS A 191 8.59 -8.44 13.63
CA LYS A 191 7.52 -7.57 13.10
C LYS A 191 7.72 -6.09 13.37
N ALA A 192 8.51 -5.75 14.38
CA ALA A 192 8.82 -4.37 14.74
C ALA A 192 10.02 -3.81 13.96
N ASP A 193 10.77 -4.66 13.23
CA ASP A 193 11.92 -4.24 12.44
C ASP A 193 11.43 -3.68 11.08
N VAL A 194 11.00 -2.43 11.13
CA VAL A 194 10.43 -1.71 9.99
C VAL A 194 10.99 -0.30 9.89
N ILE A 195 10.99 0.24 8.69
CA ILE A 195 11.30 1.65 8.43
C ILE A 195 9.98 2.37 8.13
N LYS A 196 9.65 3.37 8.95
CA LYS A 196 8.53 4.27 8.66
C LYS A 196 8.97 5.27 7.60
N LEU A 197 8.31 5.26 6.45
CA LEU A 197 8.48 6.23 5.38
C LEU A 197 7.63 7.47 5.65
N SER A 198 7.97 8.59 5.03
CA SER A 198 7.18 9.82 5.03
C SER A 198 5.77 9.63 4.46
N GLY A 199 5.67 8.76 3.45
CA GLY A 199 4.43 8.38 2.78
C GLY A 199 4.70 7.32 1.71
N PRO A 200 3.68 6.97 0.91
CA PRO A 200 3.83 6.01 -0.18
C PRO A 200 4.51 6.60 -1.43
N VAL A 201 4.69 7.91 -1.50
CA VAL A 201 5.48 8.59 -2.54
C VAL A 201 6.76 9.08 -1.90
N ILE A 202 7.90 8.60 -2.39
CA ILE A 202 9.22 8.85 -1.80
C ILE A 202 10.11 9.65 -2.75
N SER A 203 10.95 10.50 -2.18
CA SER A 203 11.93 11.29 -2.90
C SER A 203 13.10 10.45 -3.41
N ASN A 204 13.92 11.00 -4.30
CA ASN A 204 15.15 10.36 -4.75
C ASN A 204 16.12 10.13 -3.58
N GLU A 205 16.21 11.09 -2.64
CA GLU A 205 17.06 10.96 -1.45
C GLU A 205 16.59 9.80 -0.56
N GLU A 206 15.29 9.67 -0.31
CA GLU A 206 14.75 8.56 0.48
C GLU A 206 15.00 7.20 -0.20
N LEU A 207 14.86 7.15 -1.52
CA LEU A 207 15.17 5.92 -2.27
C LEU A 207 16.65 5.60 -2.21
N ASP A 208 17.56 6.60 -2.33
CA ASP A 208 19.01 6.39 -2.20
C ASP A 208 19.37 5.87 -0.80
N LYS A 209 18.72 6.37 0.27
CA LYS A 209 18.86 5.84 1.62
C LYS A 209 18.46 4.36 1.68
N ILE A 210 17.30 3.99 1.11
CA ILE A 210 16.81 2.62 1.10
C ILE A 210 17.74 1.68 0.32
N VAL A 211 18.21 2.10 -0.84
CA VAL A 211 19.10 1.28 -1.69
C VAL A 211 20.47 1.09 -1.05
N SER A 212 20.94 2.05 -0.25
CA SER A 212 22.22 1.94 0.46
C SER A 212 22.19 0.99 1.66
N LEU A 213 20.99 0.60 2.13
CA LEU A 213 20.87 -0.37 3.22
C LEU A 213 21.26 -1.77 2.74
N ASN A 214 22.14 -2.41 3.52
CA ASN A 214 22.57 -3.79 3.27
C ASN A 214 22.64 -4.55 4.59
N GLU A 215 21.52 -4.57 5.28
CA GLU A 215 21.34 -5.26 6.56
C GLU A 215 20.40 -6.45 6.39
N ASN A 216 20.39 -7.39 7.33
CA ASN A 216 19.64 -8.65 7.20
C ASN A 216 18.16 -8.49 6.81
N HIS A 217 17.47 -7.47 7.36
CA HIS A 217 16.04 -7.21 7.10
C HIS A 217 15.80 -6.13 6.05
N PHE A 218 16.86 -5.47 5.54
CA PHE A 218 16.78 -4.38 4.57
C PHE A 218 17.87 -4.52 3.53
N LYS A 219 17.75 -5.52 2.68
CA LYS A 219 18.66 -5.78 1.57
C LYS A 219 17.96 -5.49 0.25
N THR A 220 18.38 -4.42 -0.40
CA THR A 220 17.70 -3.89 -1.58
C THR A 220 18.35 -4.32 -2.88
N LYS A 221 17.54 -4.73 -3.87
CA LYS A 221 17.96 -4.98 -5.25
C LYS A 221 17.16 -4.11 -6.20
N VAL A 222 17.88 -3.35 -7.04
CA VAL A 222 17.28 -2.64 -8.18
C VAL A 222 17.18 -3.61 -9.35
N LEU A 223 15.99 -3.70 -9.94
CA LEU A 223 15.66 -4.53 -11.09
C LEU A 223 15.44 -3.62 -12.30
N ASP A 224 16.09 -3.92 -13.42
CA ASP A 224 15.87 -3.22 -14.69
C ASP A 224 14.50 -3.62 -15.27
N SER A 225 13.58 -2.66 -15.33
CA SER A 225 12.25 -2.80 -15.95
C SER A 225 12.17 -2.18 -17.34
N THR A 226 13.29 -2.19 -18.06
CA THR A 226 13.32 -1.87 -19.50
C THR A 226 13.42 -3.14 -20.34
N PHE A 227 13.12 -3.02 -21.61
CA PHE A 227 13.29 -4.13 -22.57
C PHE A 227 13.94 -3.64 -23.86
N VAL A 228 14.74 -4.52 -24.46
CA VAL A 228 15.33 -4.27 -25.77
C VAL A 228 14.23 -4.31 -26.83
N ILE A 229 14.03 -3.20 -27.57
CA ILE A 229 12.92 -3.03 -28.52
C ILE A 229 12.87 -4.16 -29.55
N SER A 230 14.05 -4.60 -30.07
CA SER A 230 14.12 -5.68 -31.05
C SER A 230 13.75 -7.07 -30.50
N GLU A 231 13.76 -7.25 -29.17
CA GLU A 231 13.43 -8.52 -28.50
C GLU A 231 11.97 -8.59 -28.04
N GLY A 232 11.32 -7.44 -27.88
CA GLY A 232 9.92 -7.32 -27.55
C GLY A 232 9.62 -7.30 -26.04
N LEU A 233 8.42 -6.81 -25.74
CA LEU A 233 7.95 -6.58 -24.36
C LEU A 233 7.80 -7.87 -23.56
N GLU A 234 7.32 -8.96 -24.15
CA GLU A 234 7.11 -10.26 -23.49
C GLU A 234 8.42 -10.78 -22.88
N LYS A 235 9.49 -10.78 -23.70
CA LYS A 235 10.82 -11.17 -23.21
C LYS A 235 11.35 -10.24 -22.12
N GLY A 236 11.04 -8.94 -22.20
CA GLY A 236 11.38 -7.98 -21.15
C GLY A 236 10.72 -8.32 -19.82
N LEU A 237 9.44 -8.68 -19.83
CA LEU A 237 8.73 -9.14 -18.64
C LEU A 237 9.31 -10.43 -18.06
N ASP A 238 9.58 -11.41 -18.91
CA ASP A 238 10.19 -12.66 -18.45
C ASP A 238 11.55 -12.41 -17.78
N ASN A 239 12.36 -11.54 -18.37
CA ASN A 239 13.65 -11.14 -17.79
C ASN A 239 13.48 -10.45 -16.43
N LEU A 240 12.49 -9.58 -16.28
CA LEU A 240 12.18 -8.94 -15.00
C LEU A 240 11.80 -9.98 -13.93
N PHE A 241 10.99 -10.97 -14.29
CA PHE A 241 10.60 -12.05 -13.37
C PHE A 241 11.81 -12.90 -12.95
N ILE A 242 12.69 -13.25 -13.88
CA ILE A 242 13.93 -13.98 -13.60
C ILE A 242 14.86 -13.19 -12.68
N GLN A 243 15.05 -11.90 -12.94
CA GLN A 243 15.83 -11.03 -12.05
C GLN A 243 15.28 -11.01 -10.63
N ALA A 244 13.97 -10.88 -10.49
CA ALA A 244 13.30 -10.84 -9.19
C ALA A 244 13.43 -12.14 -8.42
N GLU A 245 13.19 -13.29 -9.07
CA GLU A 245 13.35 -14.61 -8.43
C GLU A 245 14.77 -14.83 -7.94
N LYS A 246 15.76 -14.53 -8.78
CA LYS A 246 17.16 -14.62 -8.41
C LYS A 246 17.50 -13.73 -7.23
N ALA A 247 17.02 -12.48 -7.22
CA ALA A 247 17.23 -11.55 -6.09
C ALA A 247 16.64 -12.11 -4.78
N VAL A 248 15.43 -12.68 -4.84
CA VAL A 248 14.81 -13.31 -3.66
C VAL A 248 15.63 -14.51 -3.15
N GLU A 249 16.14 -15.34 -4.06
CA GLU A 249 16.99 -16.48 -3.73
C GLU A 249 18.35 -16.07 -3.13
N GLU A 250 18.87 -14.92 -3.54
CA GLU A 250 20.08 -14.27 -2.97
C GLU A 250 19.80 -13.55 -1.64
N GLY A 251 18.56 -13.60 -1.14
CA GLY A 251 18.16 -13.04 0.15
C GLY A 251 17.88 -11.54 0.14
N TYR A 252 17.64 -10.93 -1.03
CA TYR A 252 17.10 -9.58 -1.11
C TYR A 252 15.63 -9.57 -0.73
N ASN A 253 15.23 -8.59 0.08
CA ASN A 253 13.87 -8.47 0.60
C ASN A 253 13.20 -7.12 0.26
N ILE A 254 13.90 -6.25 -0.44
CA ILE A 254 13.35 -5.04 -1.05
C ILE A 254 13.72 -5.06 -2.54
N LEU A 255 12.72 -5.06 -3.40
CA LEU A 255 12.90 -5.05 -4.85
C LEU A 255 12.44 -3.70 -5.40
N VAL A 256 13.35 -2.96 -6.04
CA VAL A 256 13.04 -1.70 -6.71
C VAL A 256 12.91 -1.96 -8.20
N ILE A 257 11.69 -1.82 -8.73
CA ILE A 257 11.39 -1.91 -10.15
C ILE A 257 11.72 -0.56 -10.77
N SER A 258 12.78 -0.47 -11.59
CA SER A 258 13.28 0.80 -12.13
C SER A 258 13.26 0.84 -13.64
N ASP A 259 12.68 1.89 -14.20
CA ASP A 259 12.69 2.18 -15.64
C ASP A 259 13.73 3.27 -16.05
N ARG A 260 14.70 3.55 -15.18
CA ARG A 260 15.70 4.62 -15.44
C ARG A 260 16.62 4.36 -16.62
N ASP A 261 16.85 3.09 -16.96
CA ASP A 261 17.80 2.68 -18.01
C ASP A 261 17.25 2.78 -19.44
N VAL A 262 16.24 3.65 -19.63
CA VAL A 262 15.66 3.93 -20.96
C VAL A 262 16.70 4.57 -21.87
N THR A 263 16.83 3.99 -23.08
CA THR A 263 17.73 4.47 -24.14
C THR A 263 17.04 4.38 -25.50
N GLU A 264 17.71 4.76 -26.57
CA GLU A 264 17.17 4.59 -27.94
C GLU A 264 16.91 3.13 -28.32
N ALA A 265 17.64 2.19 -27.71
CA ALA A 265 17.49 0.74 -27.95
C ALA A 265 16.62 0.02 -26.92
N LYS A 266 16.37 0.65 -25.76
CA LYS A 266 15.63 0.09 -24.64
C LYS A 266 14.42 0.96 -24.30
N ALA A 267 13.23 0.38 -24.39
CA ALA A 267 11.98 1.02 -23.98
C ALA A 267 11.60 0.62 -22.54
N PRO A 268 10.88 1.49 -21.80
CA PRO A 268 10.36 1.12 -20.49
C PRO A 268 9.24 0.09 -20.64
N ILE A 269 9.22 -0.92 -19.78
CA ILE A 269 8.01 -1.72 -19.56
C ILE A 269 7.00 -0.79 -18.86
N PRO A 270 5.75 -0.68 -19.34
CA PRO A 270 4.75 0.14 -18.64
C PRO A 270 4.74 -0.18 -17.14
N SER A 271 4.92 0.82 -16.31
CA SER A 271 5.18 0.64 -14.86
C SER A 271 4.08 -0.15 -14.16
N LEU A 272 2.82 0.06 -14.55
CA LEU A 272 1.69 -0.71 -14.03
C LEU A 272 1.75 -2.18 -14.46
N LEU A 273 2.16 -2.46 -15.68
CA LEU A 273 2.30 -3.83 -16.18
C LEU A 273 3.46 -4.55 -15.48
N ALA A 274 4.60 -3.88 -15.32
CA ALA A 274 5.75 -4.42 -14.60
C ALA A 274 5.39 -4.73 -13.14
N THR A 275 4.72 -3.80 -12.45
CA THR A 275 4.31 -3.95 -11.05
C THR A 275 3.30 -5.08 -10.89
N ALA A 276 2.20 -5.06 -11.64
CA ALA A 276 1.15 -6.07 -11.57
C ALA A 276 1.67 -7.46 -11.97
N GLY A 277 2.44 -7.52 -13.05
CA GLY A 277 3.05 -8.76 -13.55
C GLY A 277 3.96 -9.38 -12.50
N LEU A 278 4.90 -8.61 -11.94
CA LEU A 278 5.82 -9.08 -10.92
C LEU A 278 5.09 -9.46 -9.63
N GLN A 279 4.14 -8.64 -9.15
CA GLN A 279 3.33 -8.94 -7.98
C GLN A 279 2.67 -10.32 -8.09
N HIS A 280 1.97 -10.57 -9.20
CA HIS A 280 1.28 -11.84 -9.42
C HIS A 280 2.23 -13.01 -9.68
N HIS A 281 3.37 -12.75 -10.32
CA HIS A 281 4.41 -13.76 -10.50
C HIS A 281 4.97 -14.23 -9.15
N LEU A 282 5.31 -13.30 -8.26
CA LEU A 282 5.80 -13.61 -6.91
C LEU A 282 4.74 -14.29 -6.03
N ILE A 283 3.44 -13.97 -6.22
CA ILE A 283 2.34 -14.68 -5.55
C ILE A 283 2.30 -16.14 -6.01
N ARG A 284 2.30 -16.38 -7.32
CA ARG A 284 2.28 -17.75 -7.89
C ARG A 284 3.48 -18.57 -7.48
N SER A 285 4.67 -17.97 -7.43
CA SER A 285 5.90 -18.61 -6.96
C SER A 285 6.02 -18.68 -5.43
N LYS A 286 5.01 -18.19 -4.66
CA LYS A 286 4.99 -18.17 -3.19
C LYS A 286 6.13 -17.38 -2.54
N LYS A 287 6.71 -16.44 -3.27
CA LYS A 287 7.84 -15.60 -2.82
C LYS A 287 7.40 -14.20 -2.34
N ARG A 288 6.15 -13.78 -2.64
CA ARG A 288 5.67 -12.40 -2.40
C ARG A 288 5.75 -11.95 -0.95
N ASN A 289 5.46 -12.81 0.01
CA ASN A 289 5.48 -12.48 1.43
C ASN A 289 6.89 -12.23 1.99
N GLY A 290 7.92 -12.56 1.22
CA GLY A 290 9.32 -12.36 1.59
C GLY A 290 9.94 -11.06 1.07
N VAL A 291 9.18 -10.23 0.35
CA VAL A 291 9.73 -9.01 -0.28
C VAL A 291 8.75 -7.85 -0.28
N ASP A 292 9.29 -6.63 -0.22
CA ASP A 292 8.57 -5.39 -0.51
C ASP A 292 8.91 -4.91 -1.92
N LEU A 293 7.92 -4.31 -2.61
CA LEU A 293 8.08 -3.77 -3.95
C LEU A 293 8.05 -2.24 -3.91
N ILE A 294 9.10 -1.61 -4.43
CA ILE A 294 9.15 -0.17 -4.66
C ILE A 294 9.21 0.04 -6.18
N VAL A 295 8.50 1.04 -6.68
CA VAL A 295 8.50 1.39 -8.10
C VAL A 295 9.21 2.72 -8.31
N GLU A 296 10.31 2.71 -9.04
CA GLU A 296 11.05 3.89 -9.49
C GLU A 296 10.71 4.13 -10.95
N THR A 297 9.93 5.16 -11.24
CA THR A 297 9.38 5.36 -12.60
C THR A 297 9.25 6.81 -13.01
N GLY A 298 9.56 7.09 -14.28
CA GLY A 298 9.29 8.37 -14.92
C GLY A 298 7.88 8.48 -15.54
N GLU A 299 7.03 7.44 -15.44
CA GLU A 299 5.74 7.41 -16.11
C GLU A 299 4.62 8.10 -15.32
N THR A 300 4.68 8.07 -13.98
CA THR A 300 3.60 8.59 -13.12
C THR A 300 3.57 10.11 -13.04
N LYS A 301 2.38 10.70 -13.19
CA LYS A 301 2.17 12.16 -13.22
C LYS A 301 0.98 12.61 -12.37
N GLU A 302 0.05 11.72 -12.05
CA GLU A 302 -1.24 12.02 -11.41
C GLU A 302 -1.51 11.10 -10.23
N ILE A 303 -2.23 11.59 -9.24
CA ILE A 303 -2.57 10.84 -8.00
C ILE A 303 -3.19 9.47 -8.30
N MET A 304 -4.09 9.39 -9.29
CA MET A 304 -4.72 8.13 -9.68
C MET A 304 -3.71 7.07 -10.14
N GLN A 305 -2.62 7.47 -10.79
CA GLN A 305 -1.58 6.56 -11.27
C GLN A 305 -0.77 5.99 -10.10
N PHE A 306 -0.41 6.84 -9.11
CA PHE A 306 0.21 6.37 -7.87
C PHE A 306 -0.70 5.42 -7.11
N ALA A 307 -1.97 5.79 -6.92
CA ALA A 307 -2.95 4.95 -6.26
C ALA A 307 -3.13 3.59 -6.95
N THR A 308 -3.07 3.58 -8.28
CA THR A 308 -3.18 2.34 -9.08
C THR A 308 -1.95 1.46 -8.87
N LEU A 309 -0.73 2.00 -8.90
CA LEU A 309 0.50 1.23 -8.62
C LEU A 309 0.48 0.61 -7.23
N ILE A 310 0.07 1.38 -6.22
CA ILE A 310 -0.07 0.89 -4.84
C ILE A 310 -1.13 -0.21 -4.77
N GLY A 311 -2.28 -0.01 -5.41
CA GLY A 311 -3.35 -1.00 -5.49
C GLY A 311 -2.92 -2.32 -6.16
N TYR A 312 -1.94 -2.28 -7.07
CA TYR A 312 -1.36 -3.45 -7.73
C TYR A 312 -0.10 -4.00 -7.06
N GLY A 313 0.25 -3.51 -5.87
CA GLY A 313 1.23 -4.16 -5.00
C GLY A 313 2.52 -3.40 -4.74
N ALA A 314 2.67 -2.17 -5.26
CA ALA A 314 3.76 -1.30 -4.85
C ALA A 314 3.56 -0.85 -3.41
N LEU A 315 4.59 -0.96 -2.57
CA LEU A 315 4.61 -0.40 -1.23
C LEU A 315 4.83 1.12 -1.27
N ALA A 316 5.74 1.54 -2.14
CA ALA A 316 6.06 2.94 -2.36
C ALA A 316 6.43 3.19 -3.83
N VAL A 317 6.29 4.43 -4.26
CA VAL A 317 6.60 4.89 -5.61
C VAL A 317 7.55 6.08 -5.54
N ASN A 318 8.65 6.01 -6.28
CA ASN A 318 9.57 7.13 -6.49
C ASN A 318 9.36 7.68 -7.92
N PRO A 319 8.74 8.85 -8.07
CA PRO A 319 8.70 9.55 -9.34
C PRO A 319 10.01 10.34 -9.53
N TYR A 320 10.69 10.16 -10.63
CA TYR A 320 11.97 10.85 -10.89
C TYR A 320 11.93 11.80 -12.07
#